data_88eff9145db6fbee78371fdba86acbce
#
_entry.id   88eff9145db6fbee78371fdba86acbce
#
_cell.length_a   1.000
_cell.length_b   1.000
_cell.length_c   1.000
_cell.angle_alpha   90.00
_cell.angle_beta   90.00
_cell.angle_gamma   90.00
#
_symmetry.space_group_name_H-M   'P 1'
#
loop_
_entity.id
_entity.type
_entity.pdbx_description
1 polymer ?
#
loop_
_entity_poly.entity_id
_entity_poly.type
_entity_poly.pdbx_seq_one_letter_code
_entity_poly.pdbx_strand_id
1 'polypeptide(L)'
;MGRIISIGGGDFGKLETLEIDKYIVKSTNKEKPRILFVPTASSDATTYIEIFNKIYGGILGCHTDALCLITNNISEDEIKEKIYSSDVIYVGGGDTKNMLKVWKDNKVDYYLKQAFNRETILCGLSAGSICWFEYGCSDSSNDGEEFGTYIKLEALGLLKGIHCPHLNEEDRRGGFINMIKDNNTLGIGLDNNCALEIFNDKFKILKSDKNAKAYKVFNKDKHVIDEELTNIETYYSLEKLYKIL
;
A
#
# COMPACT_ATOMS: atom_id res chain seq x y z
N MET A 1 -8.42 -11.02 -12.10
CA MET A 1 -7.30 -10.31 -11.42
C MET A 1 -7.76 -9.95 -10.04
N GLY A 2 -6.88 -10.07 -9.04
CA GLY A 2 -7.19 -9.67 -7.67
C GLY A 2 -7.47 -8.17 -7.51
N ARG A 3 -7.75 -7.76 -6.28
CA ARG A 3 -7.99 -6.37 -5.90
C ARG A 3 -6.82 -5.86 -5.08
N ILE A 4 -6.30 -4.67 -5.41
CA ILE A 4 -5.28 -3.97 -4.63
C ILE A 4 -5.84 -2.61 -4.21
N ILE A 5 -5.66 -2.26 -2.91
CA ILE A 5 -6.02 -0.96 -2.37
C ILE A 5 -4.80 -0.37 -1.67
N SER A 6 -4.14 0.58 -2.33
CA SER A 6 -2.94 1.27 -1.84
C SER A 6 -3.36 2.55 -1.11
N ILE A 7 -3.08 2.64 0.20
CA ILE A 7 -3.47 3.78 1.05
C ILE A 7 -2.25 4.69 1.24
N GLY A 8 -2.37 5.96 0.86
CA GLY A 8 -1.26 6.92 0.91
C GLY A 8 -0.72 7.17 2.32
N GLY A 9 -1.58 7.13 3.33
CA GLY A 9 -1.20 7.39 4.71
C GLY A 9 -2.41 7.78 5.55
N GLY A 10 -2.15 8.28 6.75
CA GLY A 10 -3.14 8.67 7.75
C GLY A 10 -2.87 8.02 9.10
N ASP A 11 -3.30 8.65 10.18
CA ASP A 11 -3.17 8.09 11.52
C ASP A 11 -4.23 7.02 11.76
N PHE A 12 -3.80 5.76 11.58
CA PHE A 12 -4.66 4.60 11.76
C PHE A 12 -5.26 4.54 13.17
N GLY A 13 -4.49 4.87 14.20
CA GLY A 13 -4.94 4.88 15.60
C GLY A 13 -6.00 5.93 15.89
N LYS A 14 -6.01 7.04 15.14
CA LYS A 14 -7.03 8.10 15.21
C LYS A 14 -8.23 7.86 14.29
N LEU A 15 -8.29 6.71 13.62
CA LEU A 15 -9.38 6.35 12.69
C LEU A 15 -9.46 7.25 11.45
N GLU A 16 -8.36 7.89 11.06
CA GLU A 16 -8.36 8.79 9.90
C GLU A 16 -8.64 8.06 8.59
N THR A 17 -8.31 6.76 8.50
CA THR A 17 -8.56 5.91 7.33
C THR A 17 -9.87 5.11 7.41
N LEU A 18 -10.68 5.29 8.46
CA LEU A 18 -11.80 4.40 8.79
C LEU A 18 -12.79 4.18 7.63
N GLU A 19 -13.10 5.20 6.83
CA GLU A 19 -14.03 5.03 5.70
C GLU A 19 -13.42 4.16 4.59
N ILE A 20 -12.09 4.23 4.39
CA ILE A 20 -11.37 3.34 3.48
C ILE A 20 -11.36 1.92 4.05
N ASP A 21 -11.13 1.74 5.36
CA ASP A 21 -11.12 0.44 6.03
C ASP A 21 -12.50 -0.23 5.98
N LYS A 22 -13.58 0.51 6.21
CA LYS A 22 -14.97 0.04 6.00
C LYS A 22 -15.20 -0.42 4.57
N TYR A 23 -14.68 0.33 3.59
CA TYR A 23 -14.78 -0.04 2.18
C TYR A 23 -14.04 -1.35 1.89
N ILE A 24 -12.81 -1.54 2.43
CA ILE A 24 -12.05 -2.78 2.29
C ILE A 24 -12.87 -3.97 2.80
N VAL A 25 -13.40 -3.88 4.02
CA VAL A 25 -14.23 -4.94 4.63
C VAL A 25 -15.46 -5.24 3.77
N LYS A 26 -16.20 -4.21 3.36
CA LYS A 26 -17.39 -4.34 2.50
C LYS A 26 -17.04 -5.02 1.16
N SER A 27 -15.86 -4.78 0.63
CA SER A 27 -15.41 -5.31 -0.66
C SER A 27 -15.20 -6.84 -0.66
N THR A 28 -15.14 -7.46 0.52
CA THR A 28 -15.05 -8.93 0.64
C THR A 28 -16.38 -9.63 0.39
N ASN A 29 -17.50 -8.91 0.45
CA ASN A 29 -18.87 -9.45 0.44
C ASN A 29 -19.12 -10.53 1.51
N LYS A 30 -18.37 -10.51 2.63
CA LYS A 30 -18.50 -11.43 3.76
C LYS A 30 -18.95 -10.68 5.01
N GLU A 31 -19.74 -11.32 5.85
CA GLU A 31 -20.20 -10.74 7.12
C GLU A 31 -19.05 -10.57 8.13
N LYS A 32 -18.19 -11.58 8.22
CA LYS A 32 -17.01 -11.60 9.11
C LYS A 32 -15.78 -12.08 8.34
N PRO A 33 -15.16 -11.22 7.51
CA PRO A 33 -14.00 -11.63 6.73
C PRO A 33 -12.78 -11.88 7.63
N ARG A 34 -11.87 -12.71 7.14
CA ARG A 34 -10.58 -12.99 7.77
C ARG A 34 -9.56 -12.00 7.24
N ILE A 35 -9.03 -11.17 8.14
CA ILE A 35 -8.04 -10.15 7.80
C ILE A 35 -6.70 -10.53 8.41
N LEU A 36 -5.69 -10.71 7.58
CA LEU A 36 -4.31 -10.91 7.99
C LEU A 36 -3.59 -9.57 8.03
N PHE A 37 -3.15 -9.17 9.21
CA PHE A 37 -2.27 -8.02 9.37
C PHE A 37 -0.81 -8.43 9.22
N VAL A 38 -0.04 -7.70 8.42
CA VAL A 38 1.40 -7.95 8.21
C VAL A 38 2.18 -6.74 8.71
N PRO A 39 2.62 -6.73 9.99
CA PRO A 39 3.28 -5.61 10.65
C PRO A 39 4.79 -5.55 10.44
N THR A 40 5.35 -6.28 9.46
CA THR A 40 6.81 -6.42 9.28
C THR A 40 7.52 -5.09 9.15
N ALA A 41 6.92 -4.10 8.45
CA ALA A 41 7.52 -2.77 8.27
C ALA A 41 7.72 -2.01 9.60
N SER A 42 6.89 -2.30 10.62
CA SER A 42 7.00 -1.76 11.97
C SER A 42 7.73 -2.68 12.94
N SER A 43 8.51 -3.64 12.44
CA SER A 43 9.23 -4.64 13.25
C SER A 43 8.29 -5.45 14.15
N ASP A 44 7.11 -5.80 13.66
CA ASP A 44 6.06 -6.54 14.37
C ASP A 44 5.61 -5.86 15.68
N ALA A 45 5.56 -4.52 15.70
CA ALA A 45 5.22 -3.73 16.88
C ALA A 45 3.89 -4.15 17.50
N THR A 46 3.94 -4.65 18.74
CA THR A 46 2.77 -5.17 19.47
C THR A 46 1.66 -4.13 19.59
N THR A 47 2.01 -2.86 19.86
CA THR A 47 1.03 -1.76 19.95
C THR A 47 0.28 -1.52 18.64
N TYR A 48 0.93 -1.70 17.49
CA TYR A 48 0.28 -1.57 16.20
C TYR A 48 -0.67 -2.74 15.94
N ILE A 49 -0.28 -3.96 16.32
CA ILE A 49 -1.14 -5.15 16.24
C ILE A 49 -2.39 -4.98 17.13
N GLU A 50 -2.23 -4.47 18.35
CA GLU A 50 -3.34 -4.21 19.28
C GLU A 50 -4.33 -3.16 18.71
N ILE A 51 -3.80 -2.07 18.14
CA ILE A 51 -4.63 -1.04 17.48
C ILE A 51 -5.36 -1.65 16.29
N PHE A 52 -4.67 -2.45 15.47
CA PHE A 52 -5.28 -3.13 14.33
C PHE A 52 -6.42 -4.04 14.78
N ASN A 53 -6.20 -4.89 15.79
CA ASN A 53 -7.21 -5.78 16.34
C ASN A 53 -8.41 -5.03 16.92
N LYS A 54 -8.18 -3.88 17.57
CA LYS A 54 -9.26 -3.03 18.07
C LYS A 54 -10.12 -2.47 16.95
N ILE A 55 -9.52 -2.07 15.84
CA ILE A 55 -10.24 -1.47 14.71
C ILE A 55 -10.90 -2.54 13.86
N TYR A 56 -10.14 -3.47 13.27
CA TYR A 56 -10.70 -4.48 12.38
C TYR A 56 -11.50 -5.54 13.12
N GLY A 57 -11.03 -6.00 14.28
CA GLY A 57 -11.77 -6.97 15.11
C GLY A 57 -12.91 -6.33 15.88
N GLY A 58 -12.60 -5.27 16.64
CA GLY A 58 -13.57 -4.67 17.57
C GLY A 58 -14.59 -3.75 16.90
N ILE A 59 -14.18 -2.85 15.99
CA ILE A 59 -15.08 -1.87 15.36
C ILE A 59 -15.71 -2.46 14.09
N LEU A 60 -14.92 -3.12 13.24
CA LEU A 60 -15.36 -3.60 11.92
C LEU A 60 -15.87 -5.05 11.94
N GLY A 61 -15.76 -5.76 13.07
CA GLY A 61 -16.35 -7.09 13.28
C GLY A 61 -15.67 -8.23 12.50
N CYS A 62 -14.43 -8.06 12.09
CA CYS A 62 -13.68 -9.05 11.32
C CYS A 62 -13.01 -10.10 12.23
N HIS A 63 -12.63 -11.23 11.65
CA HIS A 63 -11.64 -12.12 12.25
C HIS A 63 -10.25 -11.63 11.91
N THR A 64 -9.44 -11.25 12.91
CA THR A 64 -8.08 -10.74 12.72
C THR A 64 -7.04 -11.76 13.10
N ASP A 65 -5.95 -11.82 12.34
CA ASP A 65 -4.72 -12.54 12.66
C ASP A 65 -3.52 -11.66 12.27
N ALA A 66 -2.33 -11.96 12.79
CA ALA A 66 -1.10 -11.26 12.47
C ALA A 66 -0.02 -12.22 11.96
N LEU A 67 0.73 -11.78 10.94
CA LEU A 67 1.90 -12.48 10.43
C LEU A 67 3.17 -11.78 10.95
N CYS A 68 3.65 -12.23 12.12
CA CYS A 68 4.84 -11.70 12.76
C CYS A 68 6.08 -12.51 12.30
N LEU A 69 6.94 -11.89 11.49
CA LEU A 69 8.10 -12.52 10.87
C LEU A 69 9.42 -12.18 11.58
N ILE A 70 9.42 -11.16 12.42
CA ILE A 70 10.61 -10.66 13.12
C ILE A 70 10.64 -11.16 14.57
N THR A 71 9.50 -11.10 15.24
CA THR A 71 9.40 -11.47 16.64
C THR A 71 9.12 -12.96 16.88
N ASN A 72 8.59 -13.67 15.89
CA ASN A 72 8.21 -15.08 16.00
C ASN A 72 9.07 -15.95 15.08
N ASN A 73 9.40 -17.16 15.56
CA ASN A 73 9.96 -18.20 14.70
C ASN A 73 8.79 -18.94 14.03
N ILE A 74 8.39 -18.49 12.85
CA ILE A 74 7.25 -19.03 12.11
C ILE A 74 7.74 -19.91 10.94
N SER A 75 7.12 -21.06 10.74
CA SER A 75 7.44 -21.96 9.63
C SER A 75 6.89 -21.47 8.29
N GLU A 76 7.49 -21.92 7.19
CA GLU A 76 7.03 -21.62 5.83
C GLU A 76 5.59 -22.09 5.60
N ASP A 77 5.19 -23.24 6.15
CA ASP A 77 3.82 -23.77 6.04
C ASP A 77 2.81 -22.90 6.79
N GLU A 78 3.15 -22.39 7.97
CA GLU A 78 2.30 -21.46 8.72
C GLU A 78 2.15 -20.10 7.99
N ILE A 79 3.24 -19.58 7.41
CA ILE A 79 3.18 -18.36 6.56
C ILE A 79 2.19 -18.56 5.41
N LYS A 80 2.34 -19.66 4.70
CA LYS A 80 1.47 -20.04 3.59
C LYS A 80 0.02 -20.22 4.02
N GLU A 81 -0.23 -20.91 5.12
CA GLU A 81 -1.57 -21.12 5.68
C GLU A 81 -2.24 -19.79 6.02
N LYS A 82 -1.56 -18.92 6.78
CA LYS A 82 -2.08 -17.59 7.14
C LYS A 82 -2.43 -16.74 5.92
N ILE A 83 -1.54 -16.69 4.93
CA ILE A 83 -1.76 -15.92 3.70
C ILE A 83 -2.95 -16.47 2.90
N TYR A 84 -3.00 -17.79 2.69
CA TYR A 84 -4.02 -18.38 1.81
C TYR A 84 -5.38 -18.58 2.46
N SER A 85 -5.47 -18.59 3.78
CA SER A 85 -6.74 -18.65 4.51
C SER A 85 -7.41 -17.27 4.70
N SER A 86 -6.74 -16.19 4.28
CA SER A 86 -7.22 -14.83 4.50
C SER A 86 -8.00 -14.28 3.31
N ASP A 87 -9.04 -13.49 3.60
CA ASP A 87 -9.84 -12.78 2.59
C ASP A 87 -9.20 -11.45 2.20
N VAL A 88 -8.53 -10.84 3.18
CA VAL A 88 -7.77 -9.59 3.03
C VAL A 88 -6.41 -9.74 3.67
N ILE A 89 -5.38 -9.23 3.01
CA ILE A 89 -4.05 -9.05 3.58
C ILE A 89 -3.78 -7.56 3.68
N TYR A 90 -3.65 -7.06 4.91
CA TYR A 90 -3.38 -5.66 5.20
C TYR A 90 -1.93 -5.50 5.66
N VAL A 91 -1.14 -4.74 4.90
CA VAL A 91 0.27 -4.46 5.22
C VAL A 91 0.37 -3.12 5.94
N GLY A 92 1.01 -3.12 7.09
CA GLY A 92 1.25 -1.92 7.89
C GLY A 92 2.33 -1.00 7.32
N GLY A 93 2.37 0.23 7.84
CA GLY A 93 3.42 1.20 7.55
C GLY A 93 4.71 0.97 8.35
N GLY A 94 5.80 1.64 7.96
CA GLY A 94 7.11 1.59 8.59
C GLY A 94 8.26 1.51 7.57
N ASP A 95 9.33 0.79 7.88
CA ASP A 95 10.51 0.63 7.02
C ASP A 95 10.24 -0.33 5.87
N THR A 96 10.05 0.22 4.68
CA THR A 96 9.76 -0.54 3.45
C THR A 96 10.94 -1.43 3.05
N LYS A 97 12.17 -0.93 3.15
CA LYS A 97 13.37 -1.65 2.72
C LYS A 97 13.61 -2.89 3.56
N ASN A 98 13.54 -2.74 4.89
CA ASN A 98 13.67 -3.87 5.80
C ASN A 98 12.54 -4.89 5.62
N MET A 99 11.30 -4.42 5.48
CA MET A 99 10.14 -5.29 5.22
C MET A 99 10.33 -6.17 3.99
N LEU A 100 10.72 -5.58 2.86
CA LEU A 100 10.91 -6.31 1.60
C LEU A 100 12.06 -7.33 1.69
N LYS A 101 13.14 -7.00 2.43
CA LYS A 101 14.22 -7.94 2.72
C LYS A 101 13.73 -9.13 3.52
N VAL A 102 13.03 -8.89 4.64
CA VAL A 102 12.47 -9.96 5.49
C VAL A 102 11.50 -10.84 4.69
N TRP A 103 10.67 -10.25 3.85
CA TRP A 103 9.74 -10.99 3.00
C TRP A 103 10.44 -11.89 1.99
N LYS A 104 11.51 -11.42 1.36
CA LYS A 104 12.30 -12.22 0.43
C LYS A 104 12.95 -13.41 1.14
N ASP A 105 13.51 -13.20 2.33
CA ASP A 105 14.15 -14.24 3.13
C ASP A 105 13.16 -15.34 3.59
N ASN A 106 11.87 -14.98 3.74
CA ASN A 106 10.79 -15.87 4.18
C ASN A 106 9.80 -16.26 3.05
N LYS A 107 10.08 -15.93 1.79
CA LYS A 107 9.23 -16.21 0.61
C LYS A 107 7.81 -15.59 0.68
N VAL A 108 7.59 -14.60 1.54
CA VAL A 108 6.29 -13.93 1.70
C VAL A 108 5.91 -13.21 0.40
N ASP A 109 6.86 -12.58 -0.28
CA ASP A 109 6.70 -11.95 -1.58
C ASP A 109 6.12 -12.92 -2.63
N TYR A 110 6.60 -14.16 -2.64
CA TYR A 110 6.06 -15.21 -3.49
C TYR A 110 4.61 -15.55 -3.13
N TYR A 111 4.32 -15.79 -1.84
CA TYR A 111 2.96 -16.16 -1.41
C TYR A 111 1.94 -15.05 -1.58
N LEU A 112 2.33 -13.78 -1.40
CA LEU A 112 1.47 -12.61 -1.68
C LEU A 112 1.10 -12.52 -3.16
N LYS A 113 2.06 -12.74 -4.08
CA LYS A 113 1.78 -12.81 -5.52
C LYS A 113 0.81 -13.94 -5.87
N GLN A 114 0.92 -15.09 -5.21
CA GLN A 114 -0.02 -16.19 -5.40
C GLN A 114 -1.41 -15.88 -4.83
N ALA A 115 -1.50 -15.22 -3.66
CA ALA A 115 -2.75 -14.80 -3.05
C ALA A 115 -3.51 -13.81 -3.94
N PHE A 116 -2.79 -12.87 -4.58
CA PHE A 116 -3.37 -11.95 -5.57
C PHE A 116 -4.09 -12.67 -6.72
N ASN A 117 -3.51 -13.77 -7.20
CA ASN A 117 -4.13 -14.58 -8.26
C ASN A 117 -5.34 -15.42 -7.77
N ARG A 118 -5.56 -15.52 -6.45
CA ARG A 118 -6.66 -16.25 -5.80
C ARG A 118 -7.79 -15.35 -5.30
N GLU A 119 -7.86 -14.10 -5.80
CA GLU A 119 -8.87 -13.11 -5.44
C GLU A 119 -8.80 -12.58 -4.01
N THR A 120 -7.74 -12.87 -3.25
CA THR A 120 -7.47 -12.21 -1.97
C THR A 120 -7.29 -10.71 -2.18
N ILE A 121 -7.93 -9.89 -1.36
CA ILE A 121 -7.74 -8.44 -1.41
C ILE A 121 -6.41 -8.11 -0.76
N LEU A 122 -5.53 -7.46 -1.52
CA LEU A 122 -4.28 -6.92 -1.00
C LEU A 122 -4.45 -5.43 -0.71
N CYS A 123 -4.13 -5.01 0.49
CA CYS A 123 -4.18 -3.60 0.84
C CYS A 123 -3.04 -3.24 1.80
N GLY A 124 -2.84 -1.96 2.00
CA GLY A 124 -1.86 -1.50 2.96
C GLY A 124 -1.62 0.00 2.91
N LEU A 125 -1.00 0.50 3.97
CA LEU A 125 -0.80 1.90 4.25
C LEU A 125 0.70 2.23 4.23
N SER A 126 1.10 3.36 3.61
CA SER A 126 2.49 3.83 3.58
C SER A 126 3.44 2.79 2.97
N ALA A 127 4.37 2.22 3.72
CA ALA A 127 5.22 1.10 3.28
C ALA A 127 4.39 -0.05 2.69
N GLY A 128 3.23 -0.35 3.31
CA GLY A 128 2.28 -1.35 2.83
C GLY A 128 1.52 -0.96 1.56
N SER A 129 1.55 0.29 1.15
CA SER A 129 1.06 0.71 -0.17
C SER A 129 2.16 0.66 -1.24
N ILE A 130 3.38 0.99 -0.86
CA ILE A 130 4.56 0.92 -1.74
C ILE A 130 4.78 -0.49 -2.26
N CYS A 131 4.68 -1.48 -1.39
CA CYS A 131 5.09 -2.85 -1.69
C CYS A 131 4.40 -3.47 -2.91
N TRP A 132 3.25 -2.98 -3.32
CA TRP A 132 2.51 -3.49 -4.48
C TRP A 132 3.03 -3.03 -5.83
N PHE A 133 3.73 -1.90 -5.89
CA PHE A 133 4.23 -1.32 -7.14
C PHE A 133 5.55 -1.94 -7.61
N GLU A 134 5.99 -1.56 -8.82
CA GLU A 134 7.34 -1.88 -9.30
C GLU A 134 8.39 -1.19 -8.44
N TYR A 135 8.13 0.08 -8.10
CA TYR A 135 9.02 0.89 -7.29
C TYR A 135 8.25 1.77 -6.31
N GLY A 136 8.93 2.16 -5.24
CA GLY A 136 8.45 3.15 -4.28
C GLY A 136 9.39 4.34 -4.14
N CYS A 137 8.81 5.51 -3.89
CA CYS A 137 9.50 6.67 -3.34
C CYS A 137 9.50 6.50 -1.83
N SER A 138 10.56 5.97 -1.27
CA SER A 138 10.67 5.59 0.14
C SER A 138 11.65 6.50 0.88
N ASP A 139 11.35 6.79 2.14
CA ASP A 139 12.22 7.44 3.12
C ASP A 139 13.02 6.43 3.95
N SER A 140 12.95 5.14 3.62
CA SER A 140 13.84 4.13 4.22
C SER A 140 15.28 4.45 3.88
N SER A 141 16.05 4.95 4.85
CA SER A 141 17.44 5.39 4.65
C SER A 141 18.34 4.22 4.20
N ASN A 142 19.31 4.54 3.36
CA ASN A 142 20.52 3.71 3.27
C ASN A 142 21.39 4.03 4.50
N ASP A 143 22.09 3.04 5.04
CA ASP A 143 22.98 3.22 6.19
C ASP A 143 23.96 4.39 5.91
N GLY A 144 23.76 5.53 6.59
CA GLY A 144 24.61 6.71 6.48
C GLY A 144 24.11 7.88 5.64
N GLU A 145 22.92 7.82 5.04
CA GLU A 145 22.32 8.96 4.33
C GLU A 145 21.55 9.90 5.28
N GLU A 146 21.51 11.21 4.94
CA GLU A 146 20.82 12.23 5.73
C GLU A 146 19.30 11.94 5.79
N PHE A 147 18.72 12.21 6.95
CA PHE A 147 17.27 12.15 7.16
C PHE A 147 16.53 13.05 6.15
N GLY A 148 15.54 12.50 5.46
CA GLY A 148 14.78 13.23 4.42
C GLY A 148 15.20 12.94 2.98
N THR A 149 16.17 12.05 2.76
CA THR A 149 16.52 11.60 1.40
C THR A 149 15.53 10.51 0.94
N TYR A 150 14.85 10.74 -0.19
CA TYR A 150 13.95 9.74 -0.79
C TYR A 150 14.71 8.87 -1.78
N ILE A 151 14.56 7.55 -1.63
CA ILE A 151 15.17 6.57 -2.52
C ILE A 151 14.12 5.90 -3.40
N LYS A 152 14.53 5.55 -4.65
CA LYS A 152 13.75 4.66 -5.50
C LYS A 152 14.02 3.23 -5.07
N LEU A 153 13.03 2.60 -4.45
CA LEU A 153 13.11 1.26 -3.92
C LEU A 153 12.33 0.28 -4.79
N GLU A 154 12.97 -0.80 -5.25
CA GLU A 154 12.29 -1.89 -5.97
C GLU A 154 11.37 -2.66 -5.02
N ALA A 155 10.14 -2.98 -5.49
CA ALA A 155 9.13 -3.68 -4.69
C ALA A 155 8.54 -4.89 -5.43
N LEU A 156 7.29 -5.32 -5.17
CA LEU A 156 6.76 -6.59 -5.69
C LEU A 156 6.40 -6.57 -7.18
N GLY A 157 6.17 -5.41 -7.78
CA GLY A 157 5.86 -5.26 -9.19
C GLY A 157 4.50 -5.80 -9.61
N LEU A 158 3.50 -5.83 -8.73
CA LEU A 158 2.11 -6.15 -9.07
C LEU A 158 1.43 -4.99 -9.82
N LEU A 159 1.81 -3.76 -9.51
CA LEU A 159 1.36 -2.53 -10.15
C LEU A 159 2.53 -1.81 -10.80
N LYS A 160 2.31 -1.22 -11.98
CA LYS A 160 3.34 -0.51 -12.73
C LYS A 160 3.63 0.87 -12.14
N GLY A 161 4.88 1.30 -12.28
CA GLY A 161 5.34 2.64 -11.96
C GLY A 161 5.92 2.81 -10.56
N ILE A 162 6.17 4.07 -10.19
CA ILE A 162 6.70 4.45 -8.87
C ILE A 162 5.55 4.97 -8.01
N HIS A 163 5.39 4.44 -6.80
CA HIS A 163 4.40 4.95 -5.85
C HIS A 163 5.03 5.82 -4.78
N CYS A 164 4.38 6.97 -4.49
CA CYS A 164 4.72 7.87 -3.39
C CYS A 164 3.52 8.04 -2.46
N PRO A 165 3.54 7.45 -1.25
CA PRO A 165 2.59 7.74 -0.19
C PRO A 165 2.90 9.10 0.46
N HIS A 166 1.99 9.61 1.31
CA HIS A 166 2.17 10.85 2.08
C HIS A 166 2.53 12.08 1.22
N LEU A 167 1.99 12.18 0.00
CA LEU A 167 2.40 13.20 -0.96
C LEU A 167 2.16 14.64 -0.47
N ASN A 168 1.19 14.84 0.44
CA ASN A 168 0.88 16.12 1.06
C ASN A 168 1.78 16.49 2.25
N GLU A 169 2.73 15.63 2.63
CA GLU A 169 3.72 15.97 3.65
C GLU A 169 4.84 16.84 3.08
N GLU A 170 5.47 17.63 3.97
CA GLU A 170 6.53 18.58 3.60
C GLU A 170 7.67 17.85 2.86
N ASP A 171 8.16 18.49 1.78
CA ASP A 171 9.24 18.02 0.90
C ASP A 171 8.99 16.70 0.13
N ARG A 172 7.98 15.91 0.47
CA ARG A 172 7.71 14.62 -0.18
C ARG A 172 7.40 14.77 -1.66
N ARG A 173 6.53 15.73 -2.00
CA ARG A 173 6.15 16.00 -3.39
C ARG A 173 7.33 16.43 -4.26
N GLY A 174 8.22 17.30 -3.73
CA GLY A 174 9.41 17.75 -4.44
C GLY A 174 10.36 16.61 -4.75
N GLY A 175 10.66 15.78 -3.77
CA GLY A 175 11.49 14.58 -3.93
C GLY A 175 10.91 13.59 -4.94
N PHE A 176 9.59 13.38 -4.91
CA PHE A 176 8.90 12.51 -5.86
C PHE A 176 8.95 13.02 -7.30
N ILE A 177 8.70 14.33 -7.52
CA ILE A 177 8.79 14.97 -8.85
C ILE A 177 10.19 14.81 -9.43
N ASN A 178 11.24 15.03 -8.64
CA ASN A 178 12.63 14.83 -9.06
C ASN A 178 12.90 13.36 -9.44
N MET A 179 12.42 12.42 -8.64
CA MET A 179 12.54 10.98 -8.92
C MET A 179 11.87 10.59 -10.26
N ILE A 180 10.68 11.12 -10.58
CA ILE A 180 10.00 10.88 -11.85
C ILE A 180 10.77 11.49 -13.02
N LYS A 181 11.30 12.70 -12.86
CA LYS A 181 12.11 13.39 -13.86
C LYS A 181 13.33 12.56 -14.26
N ASP A 182 14.02 12.01 -13.27
CA ASP A 182 15.28 11.27 -13.48
C ASP A 182 15.05 9.86 -14.04
N ASN A 183 13.89 9.26 -13.77
CA ASN A 183 13.60 7.87 -14.16
C ASN A 183 12.70 7.72 -15.40
N ASN A 184 12.13 8.80 -15.93
CA ASN A 184 11.23 8.81 -17.10
C ASN A 184 10.15 7.71 -17.03
N THR A 185 9.52 7.56 -15.88
CA THR A 185 8.48 6.55 -15.61
C THR A 185 7.22 7.20 -15.07
N LEU A 186 6.13 6.45 -15.04
CA LEU A 186 4.89 6.91 -14.42
C LEU A 186 5.00 6.84 -12.89
N GLY A 187 4.57 7.91 -12.24
CA GLY A 187 4.41 7.99 -10.80
C GLY A 187 2.94 8.06 -10.37
N ILE A 188 2.62 7.45 -9.23
CA ILE A 188 1.33 7.58 -8.55
C ILE A 188 1.59 8.12 -7.16
N GLY A 189 1.15 9.34 -6.92
CA GLY A 189 1.24 10.01 -5.62
C GLY A 189 -0.10 10.01 -4.90
N LEU A 190 -0.12 9.65 -3.62
CA LEU A 190 -1.31 9.65 -2.79
C LEU A 190 -1.07 10.47 -1.52
N ASP A 191 -1.98 11.40 -1.24
CA ASP A 191 -2.01 12.11 0.04
C ASP A 191 -2.39 11.16 1.18
N ASN A 192 -2.16 11.57 2.43
CA ASN A 192 -2.78 10.96 3.59
C ASN A 192 -4.30 10.92 3.41
N ASN A 193 -4.95 9.88 3.93
CA ASN A 193 -6.42 9.74 3.87
C ASN A 193 -6.99 9.57 2.46
N CYS A 194 -6.15 9.14 1.52
CA CYS A 194 -6.49 8.85 0.14
C CYS A 194 -5.98 7.45 -0.24
N ALA A 195 -6.70 6.74 -1.09
CA ALA A 195 -6.26 5.45 -1.61
C ALA A 195 -6.57 5.29 -3.10
N LEU A 196 -5.73 4.52 -3.78
CA LEU A 196 -5.96 4.01 -5.12
C LEU A 196 -6.43 2.56 -5.02
N GLU A 197 -7.62 2.28 -5.52
CA GLU A 197 -8.07 0.92 -5.77
C GLU A 197 -7.82 0.53 -7.22
N ILE A 198 -7.23 -0.66 -7.42
CA ILE A 198 -7.16 -1.34 -8.70
C ILE A 198 -7.90 -2.67 -8.57
N PHE A 199 -8.90 -2.87 -9.44
CA PHE A 199 -9.69 -4.08 -9.50
C PHE A 199 -9.93 -4.49 -10.95
N ASN A 200 -9.43 -5.66 -11.33
CA ASN A 200 -9.38 -6.12 -12.72
C ASN A 200 -8.64 -5.11 -13.62
N ASP A 201 -9.29 -4.60 -14.65
CA ASP A 201 -8.80 -3.63 -15.63
C ASP A 201 -9.28 -2.19 -15.34
N LYS A 202 -9.68 -1.90 -14.09
CA LYS A 202 -10.26 -0.63 -13.66
C LYS A 202 -9.58 -0.10 -12.42
N PHE A 203 -9.67 1.22 -12.24
CA PHE A 203 -9.21 1.89 -11.04
C PHE A 203 -10.19 2.96 -10.59
N LYS A 204 -10.12 3.32 -9.31
CA LYS A 204 -10.80 4.49 -8.73
C LYS A 204 -10.04 5.00 -7.52
N ILE A 205 -10.38 6.22 -7.11
CA ILE A 205 -9.85 6.85 -5.91
C ILE A 205 -10.86 6.74 -4.78
N LEU A 206 -10.38 6.37 -3.60
CA LEU A 206 -11.12 6.33 -2.35
C LEU A 206 -10.56 7.41 -1.42
N LYS A 207 -11.42 8.04 -0.64
CA LYS A 207 -11.02 9.09 0.30
C LYS A 207 -11.73 8.92 1.63
N SER A 208 -11.02 9.10 2.73
CA SER A 208 -11.58 9.29 4.06
C SER A 208 -11.60 10.78 4.48
N ASP A 209 -10.78 11.62 3.83
CA ASP A 209 -10.85 13.08 3.89
C ASP A 209 -11.16 13.63 2.49
N LYS A 210 -12.20 14.47 2.37
CA LYS A 210 -12.62 15.09 1.11
C LYS A 210 -11.54 15.95 0.44
N ASN A 211 -10.61 16.49 1.21
CA ASN A 211 -9.52 17.35 0.72
C ASN A 211 -8.31 16.54 0.24
N ALA A 212 -8.19 15.27 0.63
CA ALA A 212 -7.09 14.42 0.20
C ALA A 212 -7.12 14.19 -1.31
N LYS A 213 -5.95 14.09 -1.93
CA LYS A 213 -5.79 14.04 -3.38
C LYS A 213 -4.91 12.87 -3.81
N ALA A 214 -5.14 12.43 -5.03
CA ALA A 214 -4.33 11.45 -5.72
C ALA A 214 -3.82 12.05 -7.03
N TYR A 215 -2.61 11.70 -7.42
CA TYR A 215 -1.95 12.27 -8.58
C TYR A 215 -1.29 11.21 -9.44
N LYS A 216 -1.36 11.45 -10.73
CA LYS A 216 -0.56 10.79 -11.74
C LYS A 216 0.55 11.75 -12.15
N VAL A 217 1.79 11.33 -12.02
CA VAL A 217 2.98 12.15 -12.29
C VAL A 217 3.80 11.49 -13.38
N PHE A 218 4.14 12.22 -14.44
CA PHE A 218 4.89 11.66 -15.57
C PHE A 218 5.70 12.74 -16.30
N ASN A 219 6.72 12.29 -17.01
CA ASN A 219 7.53 13.18 -17.84
C ASN A 219 6.95 13.25 -19.27
N LYS A 220 6.72 14.47 -19.77
CA LYS A 220 6.32 14.74 -21.14
C LYS A 220 7.13 15.90 -21.68
N ASP A 221 7.83 15.72 -22.80
CA ASP A 221 8.64 16.76 -23.46
C ASP A 221 9.64 17.45 -22.51
N LYS A 222 10.29 16.67 -21.62
CA LYS A 222 11.23 17.12 -20.58
C LYS A 222 10.60 17.94 -19.44
N HIS A 223 9.27 17.98 -19.36
CA HIS A 223 8.53 18.61 -18.27
C HIS A 223 7.80 17.55 -17.47
N VAL A 224 7.91 17.63 -16.15
CA VAL A 224 7.10 16.76 -15.28
C VAL A 224 5.69 17.34 -15.18
N ILE A 225 4.71 16.53 -15.54
CA ILE A 225 3.29 16.83 -15.44
C ILE A 225 2.75 16.10 -14.21
N ASP A 226 1.96 16.81 -13.45
CA ASP A 226 1.35 16.40 -12.20
C ASP A 226 -0.17 16.57 -12.33
N GLU A 227 -0.83 15.49 -12.72
CA GLU A 227 -2.26 15.45 -13.04
C GLU A 227 -3.06 14.89 -11.86
N GLU A 228 -3.99 15.66 -11.30
CA GLU A 228 -4.88 15.17 -10.24
C GLU A 228 -5.88 14.14 -10.79
N LEU A 229 -5.98 13.00 -10.09
CA LEU A 229 -6.94 11.95 -10.39
C LEU A 229 -8.28 12.26 -9.69
N THR A 230 -9.28 12.65 -10.47
CA THR A 230 -10.58 13.15 -9.97
C THR A 230 -11.70 12.12 -9.99
N ASN A 231 -11.43 10.86 -10.37
CA ASN A 231 -12.41 9.78 -10.48
C ASN A 231 -12.74 9.12 -9.11
N ILE A 232 -13.21 9.94 -8.18
CA ILE A 232 -13.60 9.51 -6.84
C ILE A 232 -14.81 8.60 -6.94
N GLU A 233 -14.72 7.41 -6.29
CA GLU A 233 -15.77 6.37 -6.24
C GLU A 233 -16.27 5.85 -7.60
N THR A 234 -15.77 6.38 -8.72
CA THR A 234 -16.15 5.96 -10.07
C THR A 234 -14.99 5.20 -10.72
N TYR A 235 -15.28 4.03 -11.26
CA TYR A 235 -14.29 3.24 -11.96
C TYR A 235 -14.00 3.78 -13.36
N TYR A 236 -12.71 3.98 -13.63
CA TYR A 236 -12.18 4.23 -14.96
C TYR A 236 -11.34 3.05 -15.44
N SER A 237 -11.15 2.92 -16.75
CA SER A 237 -10.26 1.93 -17.33
C SER A 237 -8.83 2.12 -16.81
N LEU A 238 -8.16 1.04 -16.46
CA LEU A 238 -6.76 1.03 -16.01
C LEU A 238 -5.82 1.55 -17.11
N GLU A 239 -6.16 1.36 -18.39
CA GLU A 239 -5.46 1.96 -19.52
C GLU A 239 -5.37 3.49 -19.38
N LYS A 240 -6.45 4.14 -18.91
CA LYS A 240 -6.46 5.60 -18.70
C LYS A 240 -5.46 6.03 -17.63
N LEU A 241 -5.24 5.22 -16.58
CA LEU A 241 -4.24 5.50 -15.57
C LEU A 241 -2.83 5.47 -16.15
N TYR A 242 -2.52 4.47 -16.97
CA TYR A 242 -1.17 4.25 -17.50
C TYR A 242 -0.89 4.96 -18.82
N LYS A 243 -1.90 5.48 -19.51
CA LYS A 243 -1.70 6.23 -20.76
C LYS A 243 -1.10 7.60 -20.46
N ILE A 244 0.11 7.86 -20.97
CA ILE A 244 0.72 9.20 -21.02
C ILE A 244 0.20 9.87 -22.31
N LEU A 245 -0.56 10.93 -22.16
CA LEU A 245 -1.15 11.70 -23.28
C LEU A 245 -0.13 12.66 -23.91
#